data_22d88fcf0c4ab9993d8785890e55fe06
#
_entry.id   22d88fcf0c4ab9993d8785890e55fe06
#
_cell.length_a   1.000
_cell.length_b   1.000
_cell.length_c   1.000
_cell.angle_alpha   90.00
_cell.angle_beta   90.00
_cell.angle_gamma   90.00
#
_symmetry.space_group_name_H-M   'P 1'
#
loop_
_entity.id
_entity.type
_entity.pdbx_description
1 polymer ?
#
loop_
_entity_poly.entity_id
_entity_poly.type
_entity_poly.pdbx_seq_one_letter_code
_entity_poly.pdbx_strand_id
1 'polypeptide(L)'
;VENMLKEYHEGDFELVRIKPKKMYKGNEYNSLTDFIKASNYFPSGQRRFCTADFKIKPIDTYLAQFEAVELLIGLNSEEKDRKGNHLKGKNINYRYPLIEDNHDRDYCIKLLKTYNLHPDFPPYMARGGCKFCFFKSKKEFRAMVHLAPDEIREVAELEESIQDKRGKFYR
;
A
#
# COMPACT_ATOMS: atom_id res chain seq x y z
N VAL A 1 4.10 -12.96 10.98
CA VAL A 1 3.18 -11.89 11.41
C VAL A 1 2.12 -12.47 12.34
N GLU A 2 1.37 -13.51 11.92
CA GLU A 2 0.27 -14.08 12.74
C GLU A 2 0.73 -14.59 14.11
N ASN A 3 1.85 -15.32 14.17
CA ASN A 3 2.40 -15.79 15.44
C ASN A 3 2.90 -14.64 16.33
N MET A 4 3.46 -13.59 15.72
CA MET A 4 3.87 -12.38 16.45
C MET A 4 2.67 -11.63 17.03
N LEU A 5 1.58 -11.50 16.27
CA LEU A 5 0.37 -10.84 16.77
C LEU A 5 -0.23 -11.60 17.96
N LYS A 6 -0.22 -12.93 17.92
CA LYS A 6 -0.69 -13.76 19.06
C LYS A 6 0.13 -13.57 20.33
N GLU A 7 1.42 -13.31 20.20
CA GLU A 7 2.32 -13.08 21.34
C GLU A 7 2.05 -11.74 22.05
N TYR A 8 1.65 -10.70 21.30
CA TYR A 8 1.51 -9.33 21.81
C TYR A 8 0.06 -8.86 21.96
N HIS A 9 -0.92 -9.69 21.63
CA HIS A 9 -2.33 -9.34 21.69
C HIS A 9 -3.05 -10.21 22.72
N GLU A 10 -3.62 -9.59 23.75
CA GLU A 10 -4.35 -10.30 24.82
C GLU A 10 -5.79 -10.70 24.43
N GLY A 11 -6.23 -10.40 23.24
CA GLY A 11 -7.59 -10.68 22.75
C GLY A 11 -7.63 -11.61 21.54
N ASP A 12 -8.82 -12.09 21.21
CA ASP A 12 -9.06 -12.79 19.98
C ASP A 12 -8.94 -11.85 18.79
N PHE A 13 -8.18 -12.26 17.78
CA PHE A 13 -8.09 -11.54 16.51
C PHE A 13 -8.15 -12.51 15.34
N GLU A 14 -8.66 -12.02 14.22
CA GLU A 14 -8.70 -12.73 12.97
C GLU A 14 -7.83 -12.02 11.92
N LEU A 15 -6.98 -12.78 11.23
CA LEU A 15 -6.21 -12.28 10.10
C LEU A 15 -6.99 -12.47 8.79
N VAL A 16 -7.63 -11.40 8.33
CA VAL A 16 -8.41 -11.42 7.09
C VAL A 16 -7.54 -11.01 5.90
N ARG A 17 -7.49 -11.88 4.87
CA ARG A 17 -6.80 -11.64 3.61
C ARG A 17 -7.79 -11.27 2.52
N ILE A 18 -7.84 -9.99 2.16
CA ILE A 18 -8.75 -9.47 1.14
C ILE A 18 -8.03 -9.41 -0.20
N LYS A 19 -8.58 -10.11 -1.22
CA LYS A 19 -8.08 -10.04 -2.59
C LYS A 19 -8.83 -8.95 -3.37
N PRO A 20 -8.14 -8.10 -4.14
CA PRO A 20 -8.81 -7.14 -5.01
C PRO A 20 -9.54 -7.85 -6.15
N LYS A 21 -10.63 -7.20 -6.62
CA LYS A 21 -11.37 -7.59 -7.83
C LYS A 21 -11.61 -6.35 -8.67
N LYS A 22 -10.90 -6.22 -9.79
CA LYS A 22 -11.06 -5.11 -10.72
C LYS A 22 -11.61 -5.59 -12.04
N MET A 23 -12.83 -5.17 -12.39
CA MET A 23 -13.41 -5.44 -13.70
C MET A 23 -12.90 -4.42 -14.73
N TYR A 24 -12.45 -4.92 -15.90
CA TYR A 24 -12.05 -4.09 -17.02
C TYR A 24 -12.27 -4.84 -18.33
N LYS A 25 -12.99 -4.23 -19.27
CA LYS A 25 -13.34 -4.81 -20.59
C LYS A 25 -13.89 -6.25 -20.50
N GLY A 26 -14.75 -6.52 -19.52
CA GLY A 26 -15.36 -7.83 -19.32
C GLY A 26 -14.51 -8.86 -18.57
N ASN A 27 -13.26 -8.57 -18.24
CA ASN A 27 -12.37 -9.45 -17.51
C ASN A 27 -12.17 -8.99 -16.05
N GLU A 28 -11.96 -9.95 -15.14
CA GLU A 28 -11.63 -9.71 -13.74
C GLU A 28 -10.10 -9.76 -13.53
N TYR A 29 -9.57 -8.79 -12.80
CA TYR A 29 -8.15 -8.69 -12.45
C TYR A 29 -7.97 -8.66 -10.94
N ASN A 30 -7.19 -9.60 -10.43
CA ASN A 30 -6.85 -9.75 -9.01
C ASN A 30 -5.42 -9.27 -8.70
N SER A 31 -4.64 -9.00 -9.75
CA SER A 31 -3.27 -8.51 -9.68
C SER A 31 -3.17 -7.12 -10.29
N LEU A 32 -2.46 -6.23 -9.57
CA LEU A 32 -2.20 -4.88 -10.06
C LEU A 32 -1.35 -4.88 -11.33
N THR A 33 -0.35 -5.76 -11.41
CA THR A 33 0.54 -5.87 -12.58
C THR A 33 -0.20 -6.35 -13.82
N ASP A 34 -1.09 -7.33 -13.68
CA ASP A 34 -1.90 -7.82 -14.79
C ASP A 34 -2.89 -6.75 -15.28
N PHE A 35 -3.47 -6.01 -14.35
CA PHE A 35 -4.34 -4.88 -14.70
C PHE A 35 -3.56 -3.76 -15.40
N ILE A 36 -2.34 -3.44 -14.95
CA ILE A 36 -1.47 -2.47 -15.60
C ILE A 36 -1.24 -2.87 -17.06
N LYS A 37 -0.82 -4.13 -17.32
CA LYS A 37 -0.61 -4.65 -18.66
C LYS A 37 -1.87 -4.60 -19.53
N ALA A 38 -3.01 -5.05 -18.99
CA ALA A 38 -4.28 -5.09 -19.71
C ALA A 38 -4.86 -3.70 -20.02
N SER A 39 -4.72 -2.76 -19.09
CA SER A 39 -5.19 -1.39 -19.25
C SER A 39 -4.26 -0.53 -20.08
N ASN A 40 -3.02 -0.98 -20.28
CA ASN A 40 -1.93 -0.22 -20.88
C ASN A 40 -1.71 1.12 -20.18
N TYR A 41 -1.80 1.12 -18.85
CA TYR A 41 -1.76 2.33 -18.04
C TYR A 41 -1.02 2.10 -16.72
N PHE A 42 0.01 2.92 -16.45
CA PHE A 42 0.76 2.88 -15.18
C PHE A 42 0.14 3.82 -14.13
N PRO A 43 0.12 3.45 -12.83
CA PRO A 43 -0.33 4.36 -11.79
C PRO A 43 0.55 5.62 -11.71
N SER A 44 -0.07 6.75 -11.42
CA SER A 44 0.63 8.03 -11.25
C SER A 44 0.08 8.82 -10.07
N GLY A 45 0.71 9.95 -9.73
CA GLY A 45 0.24 10.85 -8.68
C GLY A 45 -1.20 11.32 -8.91
N GLN A 46 -1.61 11.52 -10.16
CA GLN A 46 -2.96 11.94 -10.53
C GLN A 46 -3.95 10.78 -10.65
N ARG A 47 -3.47 9.57 -10.98
CA ARG A 47 -4.30 8.38 -11.17
C ARG A 47 -3.84 7.24 -10.27
N ARG A 48 -4.25 7.29 -9.02
CA ARG A 48 -3.87 6.36 -7.96
C ARG A 48 -4.79 5.15 -7.87
N PHE A 49 -5.16 4.54 -9.02
CA PHE A 49 -6.01 3.35 -9.04
C PHE A 49 -5.40 2.16 -8.27
N CYS A 50 -4.06 2.10 -8.18
CA CYS A 50 -3.38 1.12 -7.33
C CYS A 50 -3.80 1.21 -5.85
N THR A 51 -4.11 2.41 -5.37
CA THR A 51 -4.64 2.62 -4.02
C THR A 51 -6.16 2.47 -3.99
N ALA A 52 -6.86 3.13 -4.90
CA ALA A 52 -8.31 3.18 -4.91
C ALA A 52 -8.94 1.80 -5.19
N ASP A 53 -8.56 1.17 -6.29
CA ASP A 53 -9.21 -0.07 -6.74
C ASP A 53 -8.58 -1.35 -6.15
N PHE A 54 -7.27 -1.34 -5.81
CA PHE A 54 -6.57 -2.54 -5.35
C PHE A 54 -6.29 -2.57 -3.85
N LYS A 55 -6.62 -1.50 -3.10
CA LYS A 55 -6.49 -1.46 -1.63
C LYS A 55 -7.77 -1.00 -0.96
N ILE A 56 -8.23 0.25 -1.22
CA ILE A 56 -9.35 0.85 -0.49
C ILE A 56 -10.66 0.14 -0.82
N LYS A 57 -11.02 0.05 -2.10
CA LYS A 57 -12.29 -0.54 -2.53
C LYS A 57 -12.53 -1.98 -2.07
N PRO A 58 -11.53 -2.89 -2.13
CA PRO A 58 -11.67 -4.23 -1.56
C PRO A 58 -11.94 -4.22 -0.06
N ILE A 59 -11.26 -3.34 0.70
CA ILE A 59 -11.46 -3.19 2.14
C ILE A 59 -12.89 -2.69 2.42
N ASP A 60 -13.35 -1.66 1.72
CA ASP A 60 -14.70 -1.14 1.90
C ASP A 60 -15.77 -2.17 1.57
N THR A 61 -15.58 -2.95 0.49
CA THR A 61 -16.50 -4.02 0.14
C THR A 61 -16.59 -5.08 1.25
N TYR A 62 -15.45 -5.39 1.86
CA TYR A 62 -15.41 -6.31 3.00
C TYR A 62 -16.09 -5.70 4.24
N LEU A 63 -15.81 -4.45 4.54
CA LEU A 63 -16.35 -3.76 5.72
C LEU A 63 -17.86 -3.46 5.61
N ALA A 64 -18.40 -3.39 4.39
CA ALA A 64 -19.81 -3.13 4.17
C ALA A 64 -20.77 -4.24 4.68
N GLN A 65 -20.25 -5.42 4.99
CA GLN A 65 -21.03 -6.53 5.56
C GLN A 65 -21.32 -6.36 7.06
N PHE A 66 -20.64 -5.44 7.75
CA PHE A 66 -20.81 -5.21 9.18
C PHE A 66 -21.73 -4.00 9.42
N GLU A 67 -22.53 -4.04 10.47
CA GLU A 67 -23.43 -2.94 10.85
C GLU A 67 -22.67 -1.70 11.33
N ALA A 68 -21.62 -1.90 12.10
CA ALA A 68 -20.75 -0.84 12.61
C ALA A 68 -19.30 -1.31 12.66
N VAL A 69 -18.40 -0.44 12.23
CA VAL A 69 -16.96 -0.72 12.18
C VAL A 69 -16.18 0.45 12.77
N GLU A 70 -15.25 0.19 13.68
CA GLU A 70 -14.19 1.12 14.02
C GLU A 70 -12.92 0.74 13.26
N LEU A 71 -12.47 1.63 12.38
CA LEU A 71 -11.28 1.41 11.53
C LEU A 71 -10.12 2.24 12.03
N LEU A 72 -9.11 1.57 12.60
CA LEU A 72 -7.88 2.20 13.09
C LEU A 72 -6.89 2.37 11.94
N ILE A 73 -6.44 3.60 11.69
CA ILE A 73 -5.51 3.92 10.61
C ILE A 73 -4.18 4.41 11.19
N GLY A 74 -3.10 3.74 10.82
CA GLY A 74 -1.74 4.00 11.30
C GLY A 74 -1.06 5.20 10.61
N LEU A 75 -1.72 6.36 10.55
CA LEU A 75 -1.07 7.62 10.21
C LEU A 75 -0.43 8.20 11.46
N ASN A 76 0.85 8.53 11.40
CA ASN A 76 1.55 9.17 12.52
C ASN A 76 1.26 10.68 12.61
N SER A 77 1.73 11.35 13.66
CA SER A 77 1.43 12.76 13.92
C SER A 77 1.96 13.72 12.83
N GLU A 78 2.97 13.31 12.06
CA GLU A 78 3.51 14.10 10.94
C GLU A 78 2.65 14.00 9.67
N GLU A 79 1.72 13.05 9.63
CA GLU A 79 0.86 12.78 8.47
C GLU A 79 -0.58 13.30 8.64
N LYS A 80 -0.80 14.29 9.51
CA LYS A 80 -2.15 14.83 9.84
C LYS A 80 -2.94 15.28 8.62
N ASP A 81 -2.27 15.82 7.61
CA ASP A 81 -2.89 16.31 6.37
C ASP A 81 -3.46 15.19 5.48
N ARG A 82 -3.13 13.94 5.81
CA ARG A 82 -3.64 12.77 5.07
C ARG A 82 -4.97 12.24 5.62
N LYS A 83 -5.46 12.78 6.74
CA LYS A 83 -6.77 12.45 7.29
C LYS A 83 -7.88 12.74 6.27
N GLY A 84 -8.89 11.89 6.24
CA GLY A 84 -10.09 12.11 5.43
C GLY A 84 -9.98 11.74 3.95
N ASN A 85 -8.83 11.29 3.46
CA ASN A 85 -8.66 10.78 2.10
C ASN A 85 -9.12 9.32 1.93
N HIS A 86 -10.14 8.91 2.69
CA HIS A 86 -10.64 7.54 2.72
C HIS A 86 -12.07 7.50 2.19
N LEU A 87 -12.49 6.33 1.73
CA LEU A 87 -13.87 6.11 1.35
C LEU A 87 -14.75 6.25 2.60
N LYS A 88 -15.86 6.96 2.45
CA LYS A 88 -16.78 7.27 3.55
C LYS A 88 -17.91 6.25 3.59
N GLY A 89 -17.64 5.06 4.09
CA GLY A 89 -18.69 4.13 4.47
C GLY A 89 -19.52 4.75 5.61
N LYS A 90 -20.85 4.71 5.51
CA LYS A 90 -21.74 5.27 6.54
C LYS A 90 -21.65 4.54 7.89
N ASN A 91 -21.20 3.28 7.85
CA ASN A 91 -21.05 2.40 9.00
C ASN A 91 -19.63 2.39 9.57
N ILE A 92 -18.71 3.21 9.04
CA ILE A 92 -17.29 3.18 9.44
C ILE A 92 -16.94 4.43 10.25
N ASN A 93 -16.48 4.22 11.47
CA ASN A 93 -15.85 5.23 12.31
C ASN A 93 -14.32 5.16 12.14
N TYR A 94 -13.72 6.23 11.64
CA TYR A 94 -12.26 6.28 11.41
C TYR A 94 -11.55 6.87 12.62
N ARG A 95 -10.57 6.15 13.14
CA ARG A 95 -9.69 6.63 14.20
C ARG A 95 -8.23 6.61 13.77
N TYR A 96 -7.44 7.49 14.38
CA TYR A 96 -6.03 7.69 14.07
C TYR A 96 -5.20 7.69 15.36
N PRO A 97 -5.05 6.54 16.04
CA PRO A 97 -4.47 6.48 17.37
C PRO A 97 -3.12 7.17 17.50
N LEU A 98 -2.23 6.97 16.51
CA LEU A 98 -0.90 7.59 16.53
C LEU A 98 -0.94 9.12 16.43
N ILE A 99 -1.96 9.69 15.76
CA ILE A 99 -2.17 11.13 15.72
C ILE A 99 -2.83 11.61 17.00
N GLU A 100 -3.80 10.85 17.53
CA GLU A 100 -4.52 11.15 18.77
C GLU A 100 -3.53 11.24 19.93
N ASP A 101 -2.57 10.32 20.00
CA ASP A 101 -1.51 10.26 21.03
C ASP A 101 -0.27 11.08 20.67
N ASN A 102 -0.29 11.83 19.57
CA ASN A 102 0.83 12.64 19.06
C ASN A 102 2.13 11.85 18.84
N HIS A 103 2.04 10.59 18.44
CA HIS A 103 3.19 9.74 18.11
C HIS A 103 3.70 10.03 16.71
N ASP A 104 4.98 10.41 16.61
CA ASP A 104 5.68 10.64 15.37
C ASP A 104 6.30 9.35 14.81
N ARG A 105 6.98 9.47 13.67
CA ARG A 105 7.64 8.33 13.03
C ARG A 105 8.77 7.77 13.89
N ASP A 106 9.54 8.61 14.54
CA ASP A 106 10.68 8.18 15.35
C ASP A 106 10.24 7.42 16.60
N TYR A 107 9.14 7.86 17.22
CA TYR A 107 8.50 7.12 18.29
C TYR A 107 8.07 5.72 17.83
N CYS A 108 7.38 5.63 16.69
CA CYS A 108 6.95 4.33 16.14
C CYS A 108 8.12 3.40 15.86
N ILE A 109 9.22 3.91 15.30
CA ILE A 109 10.43 3.12 15.03
C ILE A 109 11.06 2.62 16.34
N LYS A 110 11.18 3.48 17.35
CA LYS A 110 11.71 3.11 18.66
C LYS A 110 10.87 2.02 19.31
N LEU A 111 9.56 2.18 19.30
CA LEU A 111 8.62 1.21 19.85
C LEU A 111 8.75 -0.15 19.16
N LEU A 112 8.75 -0.18 17.84
CA LEU A 112 8.90 -1.41 17.05
C LEU A 112 10.25 -2.10 17.34
N LYS A 113 11.33 -1.34 17.52
CA LYS A 113 12.65 -1.89 17.89
C LYS A 113 12.64 -2.49 19.29
N THR A 114 11.96 -1.85 20.27
CA THR A 114 11.85 -2.37 21.65
C THR A 114 11.20 -3.76 21.68
N TYR A 115 10.23 -3.99 20.80
CA TYR A 115 9.55 -5.28 20.70
C TYR A 115 10.12 -6.21 19.62
N ASN A 116 11.26 -5.88 19.01
CA ASN A 116 11.86 -6.67 17.93
C ASN A 116 10.94 -6.84 16.70
N LEU A 117 10.03 -5.89 16.48
CA LEU A 117 9.04 -5.89 15.41
C LEU A 117 9.37 -4.94 14.25
N HIS A 118 10.50 -4.24 14.34
CA HIS A 118 10.91 -3.32 13.28
C HIS A 118 11.21 -4.11 12.00
N PRO A 119 10.51 -3.82 10.88
CA PRO A 119 10.77 -4.54 9.64
C PRO A 119 12.15 -4.22 9.08
N ASP A 120 12.85 -5.23 8.62
CA ASP A 120 14.10 -5.11 7.87
C ASP A 120 13.78 -4.63 6.45
N PHE A 121 13.75 -3.32 6.25
CA PHE A 121 13.62 -2.79 4.90
C PHE A 121 14.95 -2.92 4.16
N PRO A 122 14.93 -3.39 2.90
CA PRO A 122 16.14 -3.37 2.08
C PRO A 122 16.71 -1.96 1.98
N PRO A 123 18.05 -1.80 1.87
CA PRO A 123 18.70 -0.48 1.82
C PRO A 123 18.20 0.45 0.69
N TYR A 124 17.56 -0.12 -0.34
CA TYR A 124 16.94 0.63 -1.44
C TYR A 124 15.47 1.00 -1.17
N MET A 125 14.96 0.76 0.04
CA MET A 125 13.61 1.12 0.45
C MET A 125 13.66 2.01 1.69
N ALA A 126 13.43 3.30 1.53
CA ALA A 126 13.35 4.23 2.66
C ALA A 126 12.11 3.99 3.53
N ARG A 127 11.10 3.32 2.96
CA ARG A 127 9.82 2.98 3.61
C ARG A 127 9.19 1.79 2.91
N GLY A 128 8.28 1.08 3.57
CA GLY A 128 7.49 0.03 2.94
C GLY A 128 6.71 0.56 1.73
N GLY A 129 6.73 -0.16 0.63
CA GLY A 129 6.02 0.22 -0.59
C GLY A 129 6.20 -0.81 -1.69
N CYS A 130 5.48 -0.63 -2.80
CA CYS A 130 5.64 -1.48 -3.96
C CYS A 130 6.99 -1.22 -4.64
N LYS A 131 7.62 -2.26 -5.20
CA LYS A 131 8.89 -2.11 -5.93
C LYS A 131 8.81 -1.12 -7.11
N PHE A 132 7.68 -1.00 -7.76
CA PHE A 132 7.41 -0.07 -8.87
C PHE A 132 6.61 1.18 -8.47
N CYS A 133 6.64 1.58 -7.19
CA CYS A 133 5.88 2.75 -6.73
C CYS A 133 6.41 4.04 -7.37
N PHE A 134 5.54 4.80 -8.01
CA PHE A 134 5.89 6.09 -8.63
C PHE A 134 6.30 7.18 -7.62
N PHE A 135 6.05 6.97 -6.32
CA PHE A 135 6.57 7.81 -5.25
C PHE A 135 7.99 7.42 -4.77
N LYS A 136 8.56 6.36 -5.33
CA LYS A 136 9.93 5.96 -5.03
C LYS A 136 10.90 7.03 -5.55
N SER A 137 11.86 7.43 -4.74
CA SER A 137 12.85 8.43 -5.12
C SER A 137 13.84 7.91 -6.16
N LYS A 138 14.45 8.80 -6.92
CA LYS A 138 15.54 8.44 -7.85
C LYS A 138 16.72 7.77 -7.13
N LYS A 139 16.96 8.12 -5.85
CA LYS A 139 18.00 7.50 -5.02
C LYS A 139 17.68 6.04 -4.74
N GLU A 140 16.43 5.72 -4.41
CA GLU A 140 15.98 4.34 -4.19
C GLU A 140 16.08 3.51 -5.48
N PHE A 141 15.65 4.03 -6.63
CA PHE A 141 15.81 3.33 -7.91
C PHE A 141 17.29 3.08 -8.26
N ARG A 142 18.17 4.07 -8.06
CA ARG A 142 19.62 3.87 -8.25
C ARG A 142 20.19 2.79 -7.34
N ALA A 143 19.77 2.76 -6.08
CA ALA A 143 20.19 1.71 -5.16
C ALA A 143 19.67 0.32 -5.59
N MET A 144 18.45 0.22 -6.13
CA MET A 144 17.91 -1.04 -6.68
C MET A 144 18.74 -1.60 -7.82
N VAL A 145 19.31 -0.75 -8.69
CA VAL A 145 20.18 -1.21 -9.80
C VAL A 145 21.35 -2.04 -9.29
N HIS A 146 21.91 -1.66 -8.14
CA HIS A 146 23.08 -2.34 -7.57
C HIS A 146 22.72 -3.46 -6.58
N LEU A 147 21.64 -3.29 -5.82
CA LEU A 147 21.30 -4.18 -4.70
C LEU A 147 20.19 -5.19 -5.03
N ALA A 148 19.39 -4.91 -6.04
CA ALA A 148 18.28 -5.77 -6.47
C ALA A 148 18.09 -5.71 -8.00
N PRO A 149 19.09 -6.13 -8.79
CA PRO A 149 19.08 -6.00 -10.25
C PRO A 149 17.90 -6.75 -10.91
N ASP A 150 17.47 -7.86 -10.33
CA ASP A 150 16.33 -8.60 -10.87
C ASP A 150 15.01 -7.86 -10.64
N GLU A 151 14.83 -7.26 -9.46
CA GLU A 151 13.63 -6.46 -9.18
C GLU A 151 13.53 -5.22 -10.07
N ILE A 152 14.64 -4.53 -10.33
CA ILE A 152 14.63 -3.37 -11.23
C ILE A 152 14.39 -3.77 -12.68
N ARG A 153 14.87 -4.95 -13.10
CA ARG A 153 14.57 -5.51 -14.42
C ARG A 153 13.08 -5.78 -14.60
N GLU A 154 12.44 -6.43 -13.61
CA GLU A 154 10.99 -6.65 -13.64
C GLU A 154 10.20 -5.33 -13.72
N VAL A 155 10.67 -4.27 -13.06
CA VAL A 155 10.04 -2.94 -13.15
C VAL A 155 10.19 -2.37 -14.55
N ALA A 156 11.39 -2.46 -15.16
CA ALA A 156 11.65 -2.00 -16.51
C ALA A 156 10.82 -2.77 -17.54
N GLU A 157 10.76 -4.09 -17.45
CA GLU A 157 9.93 -4.92 -18.31
C GLU A 157 8.43 -4.57 -18.21
N LEU A 158 7.95 -4.28 -16.98
CA LEU A 158 6.59 -3.82 -16.78
C LEU A 158 6.34 -2.46 -17.44
N GLU A 159 7.27 -1.50 -17.33
CA GLU A 159 7.19 -0.21 -18.02
C GLU A 159 7.23 -0.37 -19.55
N GLU A 160 8.13 -1.18 -20.06
CA GLU A 160 8.26 -1.46 -21.50
C GLU A 160 7.02 -2.16 -22.08
N SER A 161 6.34 -2.98 -21.28
CA SER A 161 5.08 -3.63 -21.69
C SER A 161 3.92 -2.64 -21.89
N ILE A 162 4.08 -1.38 -21.43
CA ILE A 162 3.06 -0.34 -21.47
C ILE A 162 3.54 0.77 -22.39
N GLN A 163 3.10 0.70 -23.62
CA GLN A 163 3.28 1.82 -24.55
C GLN A 163 1.98 2.61 -24.62
N ASP A 164 2.08 3.92 -24.41
CA ASP A 164 0.94 4.76 -24.76
C ASP A 164 0.73 4.67 -26.30
N LYS A 165 -0.47 5.04 -26.75
CA LYS A 165 -0.79 5.03 -28.18
C LYS A 165 0.13 5.94 -29.02
N ARG A 166 1.00 6.72 -28.41
CA ARG A 166 1.98 7.62 -29.02
C ARG A 166 3.41 7.10 -28.92
N GLY A 167 3.59 5.87 -28.42
CA GLY A 167 4.90 5.26 -28.27
C GLY A 167 5.78 5.86 -27.18
N LYS A 168 5.19 6.60 -26.24
CA LYS A 168 5.91 7.21 -25.11
C LYS A 168 5.85 6.31 -23.89
N PHE A 169 7.00 6.08 -23.30
CA PHE A 169 7.09 5.44 -21.98
C PHE A 169 6.61 6.41 -20.89
N TYR A 170 5.85 5.90 -19.93
CA TYR A 170 5.53 6.64 -18.71
C TYR A 170 6.78 6.65 -17.81
N ARG A 171 7.46 7.79 -17.77
CA ARG A 171 8.54 8.05 -16.83
C ARG A 171 8.03 8.85 -15.63
#